data_c870dec7e100a571d98b418f96f35d93
#
_entry.id   c870dec7e100a571d98b418f96f35d93
#
_cell.length_a   1.000
_cell.length_b   1.000
_cell.length_c   1.000
_cell.angle_alpha   90.00
_cell.angle_beta   90.00
_cell.angle_gamma   90.00
#
_symmetry.space_group_name_H-M   'P 1'
#
loop_
_entity.id
_entity.type
_entity.pdbx_description
1 polymer ?
#
loop_
_entity_poly.entity_id
_entity_poly.type
_entity_poly.pdbx_seq_one_letter_code
_entity_poly.pdbx_strand_id
1 'polypeptide(L)'
;MYGILKKSLFISMAGTLLAATSCQMTPKMSEKECVTKNVYENVPFEMPEVLKPVFPDYQVNIRDFGAKSGGKELCTEAINEAIRTVHKRGGGTVVIPAGLWLTGPIVLLSNVNLHTEQNALVTFSNDYSLYPIIDTSFEGSDGKRCQSPISALNAENIAVTGQGVFDGAGDKWRPVKKMKMTDRQWNALVKSGGEVDKDGKIWYPDAGALKASVLMSKKGVSKESISTDEWEEMKAWLRPVMVSIRKSKKVLLEGVTFKNSPAWCIHPLSCESLTVNDVKVFNPWYSQNGDALDVESCKNVLITNCLFDAGDDAICLKSGRDEEG
;
A
#
# COMPACT_ATOMS: atom_id res chain seq x y z
N MET A 1 17.48 36.88 -82.02
CA MET A 1 18.92 36.98 -81.78
C MET A 1 19.29 35.82 -80.86
N TYR A 2 20.14 34.87 -81.37
CA TYR A 2 20.96 33.87 -80.72
C TYR A 2 20.30 33.12 -79.50
N GLY A 3 19.95 31.87 -79.45
CA GLY A 3 20.58 30.71 -80.09
C GLY A 3 21.75 30.14 -79.31
N ILE A 4 21.58 29.12 -78.48
CA ILE A 4 22.64 28.10 -78.32
C ILE A 4 22.01 26.82 -77.68
N LEU A 5 22.04 25.75 -78.45
CA LEU A 5 21.91 24.37 -78.05
C LEU A 5 23.02 23.98 -77.08
N LYS A 6 22.69 23.18 -76.07
CA LYS A 6 23.72 22.27 -75.50
C LYS A 6 23.14 20.89 -75.20
N LYS A 7 23.86 20.01 -75.75
CA LYS A 7 23.73 18.58 -75.85
C LYS A 7 23.61 17.87 -74.48
N SER A 8 22.70 16.95 -74.43
CA SER A 8 22.61 15.89 -73.45
C SER A 8 23.80 14.94 -73.50
N LEU A 9 24.42 14.68 -72.35
CA LEU A 9 25.38 13.63 -72.18
C LEU A 9 24.77 12.59 -71.18
N PHE A 10 24.35 11.46 -71.73
CA PHE A 10 23.96 10.29 -70.93
C PHE A 10 25.23 9.62 -70.41
N ILE A 11 25.44 9.62 -69.09
CA ILE A 11 26.38 8.75 -68.42
C ILE A 11 25.58 7.65 -67.72
N SER A 12 25.62 6.46 -68.26
CA SER A 12 25.16 5.22 -67.66
C SER A 12 26.13 4.85 -66.54
N MET A 13 25.67 4.92 -65.32
CA MET A 13 26.38 4.41 -64.16
C MET A 13 25.66 3.15 -63.69
N ALA A 14 26.26 1.97 -63.99
CA ALA A 14 25.87 0.68 -63.47
C ALA A 14 26.18 0.67 -61.97
N GLY A 15 25.19 0.85 -61.15
CA GLY A 15 25.29 0.72 -59.70
C GLY A 15 25.10 -0.74 -59.31
N THR A 16 26.17 -1.35 -58.88
CA THR A 16 26.16 -2.68 -58.23
C THR A 16 25.40 -2.60 -56.92
N LEU A 17 24.26 -3.29 -56.87
CA LEU A 17 23.49 -3.43 -55.62
C LEU A 17 24.24 -4.43 -54.71
N LEU A 18 24.97 -3.94 -53.72
CA LEU A 18 25.41 -4.74 -52.59
C LEU A 18 24.20 -4.95 -51.67
N ALA A 19 23.64 -6.13 -51.70
CA ALA A 19 22.68 -6.58 -50.69
C ALA A 19 23.46 -6.82 -49.37
N ALA A 20 23.41 -5.82 -48.49
CA ALA A 20 23.82 -6.01 -47.11
C ALA A 20 22.73 -6.82 -46.38
N THR A 21 22.93 -8.14 -46.31
CA THR A 21 22.20 -8.99 -45.38
C THR A 21 22.60 -8.61 -43.96
N SER A 22 21.85 -7.68 -43.33
CA SER A 22 21.95 -7.48 -41.89
C SER A 22 21.38 -8.72 -41.20
N CYS A 23 22.28 -9.55 -40.72
CA CYS A 23 21.92 -10.61 -39.78
C CYS A 23 21.42 -9.95 -38.48
N GLN A 24 20.14 -9.72 -38.37
CA GLN A 24 19.54 -9.40 -37.07
C GLN A 24 19.62 -10.66 -36.22
N MET A 25 20.70 -10.75 -35.44
CA MET A 25 20.71 -11.60 -34.25
C MET A 25 19.78 -10.98 -33.23
N THR A 26 18.49 -11.31 -33.28
CA THR A 26 17.65 -11.22 -32.12
C THR A 26 18.22 -12.19 -31.08
N PRO A 27 18.64 -11.74 -29.90
CA PRO A 27 18.94 -12.68 -28.84
C PRO A 27 17.65 -13.47 -28.58
N LYS A 28 17.65 -14.77 -28.88
CA LYS A 28 16.68 -15.67 -28.26
C LYS A 28 16.86 -15.53 -26.75
N MET A 29 16.05 -14.69 -26.11
CA MET A 29 15.81 -14.85 -24.71
C MET A 29 15.28 -16.28 -24.56
N SER A 30 16.06 -17.14 -23.94
CA SER A 30 15.55 -18.39 -23.43
C SER A 30 14.37 -18.04 -22.57
N GLU A 31 13.17 -18.43 -22.96
CA GLU A 31 12.07 -18.59 -22.03
C GLU A 31 12.63 -19.52 -20.96
N LYS A 32 13.14 -18.96 -19.87
CA LYS A 32 13.20 -19.70 -18.63
C LYS A 32 11.75 -20.02 -18.34
N GLU A 33 11.37 -21.26 -18.59
CA GLU A 33 10.17 -21.81 -17.99
C GLU A 33 10.21 -21.40 -16.52
N CYS A 34 9.35 -20.45 -16.17
CA CYS A 34 9.08 -20.13 -14.79
C CYS A 34 8.31 -21.35 -14.28
N VAL A 35 9.06 -22.39 -13.91
CA VAL A 35 8.51 -23.51 -13.17
C VAL A 35 7.98 -22.87 -11.89
N THR A 36 6.69 -22.65 -11.84
CA THR A 36 5.99 -22.25 -10.61
C THR A 36 6.21 -23.40 -9.63
N LYS A 37 7.27 -23.26 -8.85
CA LYS A 37 7.63 -24.25 -7.84
C LYS A 37 6.45 -24.33 -6.89
N ASN A 38 5.80 -25.49 -6.83
CA ASN A 38 4.72 -25.71 -5.88
C ASN A 38 5.28 -25.51 -4.47
N VAL A 39 4.83 -24.48 -3.77
CA VAL A 39 5.36 -24.08 -2.46
C VAL A 39 5.10 -25.13 -1.38
N TYR A 40 4.23 -26.11 -1.66
CA TYR A 40 3.91 -27.21 -0.76
C TYR A 40 4.75 -28.48 -1.01
N GLU A 41 5.60 -28.49 -2.06
CA GLU A 41 6.44 -29.61 -2.38
C GLU A 41 7.79 -29.55 -1.66
N ASN A 42 8.26 -30.69 -1.18
CA ASN A 42 9.57 -30.84 -0.54
C ASN A 42 9.80 -29.98 0.70
N VAL A 43 8.75 -29.62 1.44
CA VAL A 43 8.88 -28.97 2.74
C VAL A 43 9.21 -30.03 3.82
N PRO A 44 10.03 -29.69 4.84
CA PRO A 44 10.49 -30.66 5.85
C PRO A 44 9.47 -30.94 6.98
N PHE A 45 8.23 -30.49 6.81
CA PHE A 45 7.14 -30.63 7.79
C PHE A 45 5.80 -30.77 7.05
N GLU A 46 4.77 -31.24 7.76
CA GLU A 46 3.41 -31.26 7.22
C GLU A 46 2.88 -29.81 7.14
N MET A 47 2.78 -29.30 5.92
CA MET A 47 2.32 -27.95 5.66
C MET A 47 0.85 -27.96 5.27
N PRO A 48 -0.07 -27.36 6.06
CA PRO A 48 -1.47 -27.27 5.70
C PRO A 48 -1.64 -26.35 4.49
N GLU A 49 -2.60 -26.66 3.62
CA GLU A 49 -2.96 -25.81 2.50
C GLU A 49 -3.57 -24.49 2.98
N VAL A 50 -3.02 -23.37 2.50
CA VAL A 50 -3.57 -22.04 2.77
C VAL A 50 -4.67 -21.74 1.77
N LEU A 51 -5.91 -21.72 2.23
CA LEU A 51 -7.07 -21.52 1.37
C LEU A 51 -7.12 -20.11 0.81
N LYS A 52 -7.19 -20.00 -0.52
CA LYS A 52 -7.37 -18.71 -1.20
C LYS A 52 -8.86 -18.35 -1.32
N PRO A 53 -9.20 -17.06 -1.33
CA PRO A 53 -10.57 -16.62 -1.63
C PRO A 53 -10.95 -16.94 -3.07
N VAL A 54 -12.25 -17.20 -3.29
CA VAL A 54 -12.84 -17.39 -4.61
C VAL A 54 -13.99 -16.40 -4.76
N PHE A 55 -14.06 -15.74 -5.92
CA PHE A 55 -15.03 -14.69 -6.17
C PHE A 55 -15.96 -15.08 -7.34
N PRO A 56 -17.25 -14.71 -7.27
CA PRO A 56 -18.14 -14.79 -8.44
C PRO A 56 -17.60 -13.97 -9.63
N ASP A 57 -17.96 -14.41 -10.84
CA ASP A 57 -17.66 -13.66 -12.07
C ASP A 57 -18.61 -12.46 -12.21
N TYR A 58 -18.45 -11.50 -11.31
CA TYR A 58 -19.17 -10.22 -11.33
C TYR A 58 -18.15 -9.10 -11.04
N GLN A 59 -18.15 -8.10 -11.90
CA GLN A 59 -17.20 -7.02 -11.83
C GLN A 59 -17.87 -5.67 -12.01
N VAL A 60 -17.41 -4.67 -11.24
CA VAL A 60 -17.81 -3.27 -11.38
C VAL A 60 -16.58 -2.37 -11.42
N ASN A 61 -16.71 -1.22 -12.07
CA ASN A 61 -15.67 -0.21 -12.11
C ASN A 61 -16.04 0.96 -11.20
N ILE A 62 -15.09 1.50 -10.43
CA ILE A 62 -15.35 2.63 -9.52
C ILE A 62 -15.86 3.87 -10.25
N ARG A 63 -15.56 4.02 -11.56
CA ARG A 63 -16.09 5.12 -12.39
C ARG A 63 -17.60 5.08 -12.51
N ASP A 64 -18.20 3.89 -12.52
CA ASP A 64 -19.65 3.69 -12.59
C ASP A 64 -20.37 4.20 -11.33
N PHE A 65 -19.61 4.43 -10.25
CA PHE A 65 -20.05 4.99 -8.97
C PHE A 65 -19.64 6.48 -8.81
N GLY A 66 -19.15 7.11 -9.85
CA GLY A 66 -18.82 8.52 -9.86
C GLY A 66 -17.37 8.88 -9.49
N ALA A 67 -16.48 7.88 -9.35
CA ALA A 67 -15.05 8.16 -9.13
C ALA A 67 -14.43 8.88 -10.33
N LYS A 68 -13.68 9.96 -10.05
CA LYS A 68 -12.98 10.75 -11.06
C LYS A 68 -11.47 10.65 -10.86
N SER A 69 -10.75 10.28 -11.92
CA SER A 69 -9.29 10.25 -11.88
C SER A 69 -8.70 11.66 -11.97
N GLY A 70 -7.42 11.78 -11.62
CA GLY A 70 -6.67 13.04 -11.64
C GLY A 70 -6.22 13.53 -10.26
N GLY A 71 -6.59 12.81 -9.18
CA GLY A 71 -6.07 13.03 -7.83
C GLY A 71 -6.53 14.34 -7.16
N LYS A 72 -7.62 14.95 -7.63
CA LYS A 72 -8.16 16.20 -7.08
C LYS A 72 -9.44 16.00 -6.27
N GLU A 73 -10.31 15.12 -6.72
CA GLU A 73 -11.58 14.82 -6.08
C GLU A 73 -11.48 13.52 -5.28
N LEU A 74 -12.12 13.51 -4.11
CA LEU A 74 -12.18 12.31 -3.27
C LEU A 74 -13.08 11.26 -3.92
N CYS A 75 -12.54 10.05 -4.06
CA CYS A 75 -13.25 8.90 -4.59
C CYS A 75 -13.71 7.92 -3.48
N THR A 76 -13.59 8.31 -2.22
CA THR A 76 -13.84 7.45 -1.06
C THR A 76 -15.23 6.83 -1.09
N GLU A 77 -16.26 7.65 -1.27
CA GLU A 77 -17.64 7.16 -1.29
C GLU A 77 -17.91 6.27 -2.50
N ALA A 78 -17.41 6.65 -3.68
CA ALA A 78 -17.55 5.86 -4.90
C ALA A 78 -16.92 4.46 -4.76
N ILE A 79 -15.70 4.37 -4.17
CA ILE A 79 -15.03 3.10 -3.94
C ILE A 79 -15.79 2.26 -2.92
N ASN A 80 -16.19 2.84 -1.79
CA ASN A 80 -16.89 2.11 -0.74
C ASN A 80 -18.30 1.69 -1.19
N GLU A 81 -19.01 2.49 -2.02
CA GLU A 81 -20.31 2.09 -2.57
C GLU A 81 -20.17 0.96 -3.59
N ALA A 82 -19.14 0.97 -4.42
CA ALA A 82 -18.82 -0.15 -5.30
C ALA A 82 -18.59 -1.45 -4.49
N ILE A 83 -17.82 -1.37 -3.39
CA ILE A 83 -17.58 -2.50 -2.47
C ILE A 83 -18.89 -2.99 -1.84
N ARG A 84 -19.73 -2.08 -1.32
CA ARG A 84 -21.04 -2.43 -0.75
C ARG A 84 -21.97 -3.09 -1.77
N THR A 85 -21.96 -2.60 -3.00
CA THR A 85 -22.78 -3.13 -4.10
C THR A 85 -22.36 -4.56 -4.45
N VAL A 86 -21.07 -4.80 -4.62
CA VAL A 86 -20.52 -6.13 -4.91
C VAL A 86 -20.79 -7.09 -3.77
N HIS A 87 -20.55 -6.66 -2.52
CA HIS A 87 -20.83 -7.46 -1.33
C HIS A 87 -22.31 -7.88 -1.23
N LYS A 88 -23.24 -6.91 -1.38
CA LYS A 88 -24.70 -7.17 -1.32
C LYS A 88 -25.16 -8.14 -2.40
N ARG A 89 -24.45 -8.20 -3.51
CA ARG A 89 -24.74 -9.10 -4.63
C ARG A 89 -24.16 -10.52 -4.46
N GLY A 90 -23.53 -10.77 -3.34
CA GLY A 90 -22.93 -12.07 -3.02
C GLY A 90 -21.45 -12.18 -3.31
N GLY A 91 -20.84 -11.14 -3.87
CA GLY A 91 -19.40 -11.05 -4.11
C GLY A 91 -19.02 -10.72 -5.54
N GLY A 92 -17.71 -10.56 -5.76
CA GLY A 92 -17.13 -10.23 -7.07
C GLY A 92 -15.92 -9.29 -6.95
N THR A 93 -15.64 -8.56 -8.02
CA THR A 93 -14.47 -7.69 -8.14
C THR A 93 -14.87 -6.22 -8.29
N VAL A 94 -14.26 -5.36 -7.50
CA VAL A 94 -14.28 -3.90 -7.67
C VAL A 94 -12.99 -3.48 -8.35
N VAL A 95 -13.07 -2.90 -9.54
CA VAL A 95 -11.91 -2.49 -10.33
C VAL A 95 -11.61 -1.02 -10.13
N ILE A 96 -10.36 -0.73 -9.75
CA ILE A 96 -9.74 0.59 -9.80
C ILE A 96 -8.89 0.64 -11.06
N PRO A 97 -9.33 1.33 -12.12
CA PRO A 97 -8.61 1.35 -13.40
C PRO A 97 -7.37 2.23 -13.34
N ALA A 98 -6.54 2.14 -14.39
CA ALA A 98 -5.38 3.01 -14.57
C ALA A 98 -5.74 4.50 -14.38
N GLY A 99 -4.90 5.23 -13.63
CA GLY A 99 -5.13 6.64 -13.30
C GLY A 99 -4.66 7.01 -11.90
N LEU A 100 -4.82 8.29 -11.55
CA LEU A 100 -4.53 8.82 -10.21
C LEU A 100 -5.84 9.02 -9.44
N TRP A 101 -5.96 8.34 -8.30
CA TRP A 101 -7.16 8.30 -7.47
C TRP A 101 -6.87 8.81 -6.07
N LEU A 102 -7.55 9.87 -5.65
CA LEU A 102 -7.47 10.40 -4.28
C LEU A 102 -8.61 9.82 -3.45
N THR A 103 -8.30 9.25 -2.29
CA THR A 103 -9.32 8.64 -1.43
C THR A 103 -9.02 8.86 0.05
N GLY A 104 -10.04 8.75 0.90
CA GLY A 104 -9.95 8.46 2.32
C GLY A 104 -10.01 6.95 2.58
N PRO A 105 -10.40 6.52 3.79
CA PRO A 105 -10.44 5.11 4.17
C PRO A 105 -11.34 4.24 3.28
N ILE A 106 -10.83 3.07 2.91
CA ILE A 106 -11.53 2.02 2.17
C ILE A 106 -11.83 0.87 3.14
N VAL A 107 -13.07 0.40 3.15
CA VAL A 107 -13.52 -0.72 4.00
C VAL A 107 -13.85 -1.92 3.12
N LEU A 108 -13.06 -2.98 3.24
CA LEU A 108 -13.33 -4.24 2.55
C LEU A 108 -14.42 -5.03 3.27
N LEU A 109 -15.32 -5.60 2.48
CA LEU A 109 -16.40 -6.44 2.95
C LEU A 109 -16.24 -7.87 2.39
N SER A 110 -16.86 -8.84 3.06
CA SER A 110 -16.79 -10.26 2.65
C SER A 110 -17.16 -10.47 1.18
N ASN A 111 -16.48 -11.41 0.54
CA ASN A 111 -16.64 -11.80 -0.85
C ASN A 111 -16.26 -10.70 -1.87
N VAL A 112 -15.41 -9.74 -1.50
CA VAL A 112 -14.97 -8.66 -2.40
C VAL A 112 -13.49 -8.74 -2.67
N ASN A 113 -13.14 -8.71 -3.95
CA ASN A 113 -11.80 -8.45 -4.46
C ASN A 113 -11.69 -6.98 -4.88
N LEU A 114 -10.83 -6.21 -4.23
CA LEU A 114 -10.45 -4.87 -4.68
C LEU A 114 -9.26 -5.01 -5.63
N HIS A 115 -9.52 -4.86 -6.93
CA HIS A 115 -8.53 -5.06 -7.98
C HIS A 115 -8.04 -3.73 -8.57
N THR A 116 -6.73 -3.53 -8.59
CA THR A 116 -6.11 -2.36 -9.22
C THR A 116 -5.46 -2.75 -10.54
N GLU A 117 -5.84 -2.07 -11.62
CA GLU A 117 -5.15 -2.25 -12.90
C GLU A 117 -3.71 -1.75 -12.84
N GLN A 118 -2.89 -2.20 -13.77
CA GLN A 118 -1.56 -1.63 -13.97
C GLN A 118 -1.65 -0.12 -14.21
N ASN A 119 -0.73 0.67 -13.62
CA ASN A 119 -0.73 2.13 -13.64
C ASN A 119 -1.89 2.80 -12.88
N ALA A 120 -2.62 2.09 -12.03
CA ALA A 120 -3.45 2.71 -11.03
C ALA A 120 -2.58 3.20 -9.86
N LEU A 121 -2.70 4.47 -9.51
CA LEU A 121 -2.10 5.05 -8.31
C LEU A 121 -3.23 5.55 -7.39
N VAL A 122 -3.39 4.88 -6.27
CA VAL A 122 -4.36 5.24 -5.23
C VAL A 122 -3.63 5.96 -4.11
N THR A 123 -3.84 7.26 -3.99
CA THR A 123 -3.24 8.08 -2.94
C THR A 123 -4.26 8.36 -1.85
N PHE A 124 -3.90 8.03 -0.62
CA PHE A 124 -4.74 8.34 0.53
C PHE A 124 -4.58 9.81 0.93
N SER A 125 -5.70 10.43 1.25
CA SER A 125 -5.71 11.83 1.69
C SER A 125 -4.94 12.01 2.99
N ASN A 126 -4.26 13.12 3.12
CA ASN A 126 -3.62 13.58 4.36
C ASN A 126 -4.52 14.49 5.22
N ASP A 127 -5.78 14.60 4.86
CA ASP A 127 -6.80 15.27 5.67
C ASP A 127 -7.26 14.35 6.79
N TYR A 128 -6.83 14.64 8.01
CA TYR A 128 -7.15 13.82 9.19
C TYR A 128 -8.64 13.74 9.49
N SER A 129 -9.45 14.70 9.05
CA SER A 129 -10.90 14.70 9.27
C SER A 129 -11.61 13.51 8.61
N LEU A 130 -11.00 12.94 7.56
CA LEU A 130 -11.52 11.77 6.85
C LEU A 130 -11.31 10.45 7.59
N TYR A 131 -10.51 10.44 8.66
CA TYR A 131 -10.14 9.24 9.40
C TYR A 131 -10.76 9.25 10.79
N PRO A 132 -11.92 8.62 10.98
CA PRO A 132 -12.53 8.53 12.32
C PRO A 132 -11.59 7.81 13.29
N ILE A 133 -11.63 8.23 14.55
CA ILE A 133 -10.94 7.53 15.63
C ILE A 133 -11.74 6.28 15.99
N ILE A 134 -11.09 5.13 15.97
CA ILE A 134 -11.68 3.82 16.25
C ILE A 134 -10.96 3.12 17.39
N ASP A 135 -11.68 2.24 18.09
CA ASP A 135 -11.07 1.30 19.00
C ASP A 135 -10.44 0.14 18.21
N THR A 136 -9.22 -0.20 18.58
CA THR A 136 -8.44 -1.21 17.87
C THR A 136 -7.41 -1.83 18.80
N SER A 137 -6.78 -2.91 18.37
CA SER A 137 -5.62 -3.50 19.05
C SER A 137 -4.34 -3.27 18.25
N PHE A 138 -3.25 -3.06 18.94
CA PHE A 138 -1.92 -2.83 18.39
C PHE A 138 -0.88 -3.34 19.40
N GLU A 139 -0.01 -4.22 18.94
CA GLU A 139 0.97 -4.91 19.80
C GLU A 139 0.33 -5.61 21.02
N GLY A 140 -0.80 -6.28 20.81
CA GLY A 140 -1.54 -6.96 21.87
C GLY A 140 -2.12 -6.03 22.93
N SER A 141 -2.28 -4.75 22.64
CA SER A 141 -2.85 -3.76 23.56
C SER A 141 -3.99 -3.03 22.89
N ASP A 142 -5.13 -2.96 23.56
CA ASP A 142 -6.27 -2.17 23.12
C ASP A 142 -6.00 -0.68 23.24
N GLY A 143 -6.55 0.07 22.30
CA GLY A 143 -6.37 1.52 22.25
C GLY A 143 -7.12 2.18 21.11
N LYS A 144 -6.90 3.48 20.97
CA LYS A 144 -7.49 4.27 19.90
C LYS A 144 -6.47 4.53 18.80
N ARG A 145 -6.92 4.45 17.53
CA ARG A 145 -6.18 4.88 16.34
C ARG A 145 -7.14 5.49 15.33
N CYS A 146 -6.61 6.24 14.40
CA CYS A 146 -7.35 6.59 13.20
C CYS A 146 -7.66 5.33 12.38
N GLN A 147 -8.81 5.31 11.73
CA GLN A 147 -9.19 4.23 10.81
C GLN A 147 -8.12 4.06 9.74
N SER A 148 -7.79 2.82 9.44
CA SER A 148 -6.77 2.48 8.45
C SER A 148 -7.20 2.87 7.03
N PRO A 149 -6.24 3.31 6.20
CA PRO A 149 -6.47 3.55 4.77
C PRO A 149 -7.18 2.39 4.07
N ILE A 150 -6.78 1.15 4.36
CA ILE A 150 -7.52 -0.06 3.94
C ILE A 150 -7.80 -0.88 5.20
N SER A 151 -9.05 -1.25 5.41
CA SER A 151 -9.44 -2.03 6.58
C SER A 151 -10.43 -3.13 6.26
N ALA A 152 -10.37 -4.22 7.03
CA ALA A 152 -11.37 -5.28 7.09
C ALA A 152 -11.51 -5.77 8.52
N LEU A 153 -12.74 -6.08 8.94
CA LEU A 153 -13.04 -6.65 10.24
C LEU A 153 -14.09 -7.74 10.10
N ASN A 154 -13.83 -8.92 10.66
CA ASN A 154 -14.72 -10.09 10.61
C ASN A 154 -15.17 -10.44 9.17
N ALA A 155 -14.27 -10.27 8.18
CA ALA A 155 -14.57 -10.52 6.79
C ALA A 155 -14.06 -11.91 6.33
N GLU A 156 -14.73 -12.48 5.35
CA GLU A 156 -14.30 -13.73 4.71
C GLU A 156 -14.26 -13.57 3.19
N ASN A 157 -13.35 -14.30 2.53
CA ASN A 157 -13.12 -14.21 1.09
C ASN A 157 -12.88 -12.75 0.65
N ILE A 158 -11.77 -12.18 1.07
CA ILE A 158 -11.40 -10.81 0.68
C ILE A 158 -10.06 -10.80 -0.01
N ALA A 159 -9.91 -9.89 -0.96
CA ALA A 159 -8.63 -9.71 -1.63
C ALA A 159 -8.33 -8.24 -1.95
N VAL A 160 -7.03 -7.94 -2.04
CA VAL A 160 -6.49 -6.76 -2.72
C VAL A 160 -5.51 -7.27 -3.77
N THR A 161 -5.84 -7.09 -5.04
CA THR A 161 -5.09 -7.69 -6.14
C THR A 161 -4.74 -6.70 -7.25
N GLY A 162 -3.93 -7.15 -8.19
CA GLY A 162 -3.55 -6.40 -9.39
C GLY A 162 -2.14 -5.84 -9.34
N GLN A 163 -1.87 -4.80 -10.12
CA GLN A 163 -0.52 -4.24 -10.27
C GLN A 163 -0.46 -2.73 -9.95
N GLY A 164 -1.47 -2.23 -9.28
CA GLY A 164 -1.53 -0.84 -8.87
C GLY A 164 -0.68 -0.53 -7.64
N VAL A 165 -0.58 0.74 -7.34
CA VAL A 165 0.18 1.29 -6.21
C VAL A 165 -0.77 1.99 -5.25
N PHE A 166 -0.68 1.67 -3.97
CA PHE A 166 -1.33 2.37 -2.88
C PHE A 166 -0.30 3.23 -2.13
N ASP A 167 -0.52 4.54 -2.05
CA ASP A 167 0.33 5.48 -1.35
C ASP A 167 -0.37 6.00 -0.09
N GLY A 168 0.16 5.66 1.07
CA GLY A 168 -0.42 5.98 2.37
C GLY A 168 -0.27 7.45 2.81
N ALA A 169 0.42 8.29 2.02
CA ALA A 169 0.73 9.69 2.35
C ALA A 169 1.31 9.89 3.77
N GLY A 170 2.09 8.91 4.23
CA GLY A 170 2.54 8.79 5.62
C GLY A 170 3.43 9.92 6.13
N ASP A 171 4.00 10.74 5.25
CA ASP A 171 4.84 11.88 5.64
C ASP A 171 4.11 12.89 6.53
N LYS A 172 2.80 12.99 6.39
CA LYS A 172 1.96 13.87 7.22
C LYS A 172 1.61 13.29 8.57
N TRP A 173 1.85 12.00 8.77
CA TRP A 173 1.51 11.30 10.00
C TRP A 173 2.72 11.03 10.90
N ARG A 174 3.89 10.78 10.28
CA ARG A 174 5.03 10.22 10.99
C ARG A 174 5.87 11.26 11.70
N PRO A 175 6.23 11.05 12.98
CA PRO A 175 7.35 11.75 13.57
C PRO A 175 8.66 11.31 12.90
N VAL A 176 9.67 12.18 12.94
CA VAL A 176 10.99 11.91 12.36
C VAL A 176 12.06 12.13 13.39
N LYS A 177 12.92 11.14 13.61
CA LYS A 177 14.09 11.25 14.50
C LYS A 177 15.23 11.93 13.75
N LYS A 178 15.82 12.98 14.35
CA LYS A 178 16.97 13.71 13.80
C LYS A 178 18.13 12.78 13.42
N MET A 179 18.40 11.77 14.24
CA MET A 179 19.49 10.82 14.01
C MET A 179 19.34 9.98 12.72
N LYS A 180 18.13 9.92 12.15
CA LYS A 180 17.88 9.24 10.88
C LYS A 180 18.02 10.18 9.67
N MET A 181 18.49 11.42 9.86
CA MET A 181 18.60 12.42 8.78
C MET A 181 19.97 13.08 8.77
N THR A 182 20.38 13.54 7.60
CA THR A 182 21.48 14.51 7.49
C THR A 182 21.02 15.87 8.01
N ASP A 183 21.97 16.72 8.43
CA ASP A 183 21.63 18.08 8.89
C ASP A 183 20.86 18.89 7.82
N ARG A 184 21.19 18.71 6.55
CA ARG A 184 20.48 19.37 5.46
C ARG A 184 19.02 18.92 5.37
N GLN A 185 18.75 17.62 5.46
CA GLN A 185 17.40 17.07 5.44
C GLN A 185 16.61 17.49 6.69
N TRP A 186 17.24 17.43 7.87
CA TRP A 186 16.63 17.87 9.10
C TRP A 186 16.22 19.36 9.06
N ASN A 187 17.13 20.23 8.63
CA ASN A 187 16.85 21.66 8.54
C ASN A 187 15.74 21.95 7.51
N ALA A 188 15.70 21.22 6.40
CA ALA A 188 14.61 21.34 5.41
C ALA A 188 13.28 20.89 6.00
N LEU A 189 13.24 19.77 6.74
CA LEU A 189 12.04 19.26 7.40
C LEU A 189 11.51 20.25 8.44
N VAL A 190 12.35 20.76 9.33
CA VAL A 190 11.96 21.76 10.35
C VAL A 190 11.45 23.03 9.70
N LYS A 191 12.06 23.48 8.59
CA LYS A 191 11.61 24.66 7.84
C LYS A 191 10.26 24.44 7.13
N SER A 192 9.88 23.21 6.84
CA SER A 192 8.58 22.89 6.18
C SER A 192 7.38 23.04 7.11
N GLY A 193 7.58 23.28 8.39
CA GLY A 193 6.54 23.34 9.42
C GLY A 193 6.64 22.20 10.42
N GLY A 194 5.57 21.98 11.20
CA GLY A 194 5.55 21.02 12.29
C GLY A 194 6.26 21.54 13.54
N GLU A 195 6.47 20.65 14.50
CA GLU A 195 7.01 20.96 15.83
C GLU A 195 8.21 20.08 16.14
N VAL A 196 9.16 20.62 16.88
CA VAL A 196 10.32 19.86 17.37
C VAL A 196 10.23 19.69 18.87
N ASP A 197 10.56 18.51 19.39
CA ASP A 197 10.59 18.28 20.83
C ASP A 197 11.60 19.19 21.53
N LYS A 198 11.45 19.32 22.86
CA LYS A 198 12.32 20.18 23.72
C LYS A 198 13.81 19.84 23.61
N ASP A 199 14.12 18.59 23.27
CA ASP A 199 15.52 18.12 23.18
C ASP A 199 16.12 18.29 21.79
N GLY A 200 15.33 18.78 20.81
CA GLY A 200 15.76 19.00 19.43
C GLY A 200 16.00 17.71 18.64
N LYS A 201 15.41 16.59 19.06
CA LYS A 201 15.71 15.26 18.56
C LYS A 201 14.64 14.64 17.69
N ILE A 202 13.38 15.02 17.88
CA ILE A 202 12.23 14.45 17.17
C ILE A 202 11.38 15.58 16.63
N TRP A 203 11.10 15.51 15.34
CA TRP A 203 10.14 16.36 14.65
C TRP A 203 8.77 15.67 14.63
N TYR A 204 7.71 16.42 14.85
CA TYR A 204 6.31 15.99 14.79
C TYR A 204 5.55 16.77 13.71
N PRO A 205 4.58 16.17 13.03
CA PRO A 205 3.87 16.83 11.94
C PRO A 205 3.03 18.04 12.37
N ASP A 206 2.57 18.05 13.65
CA ASP A 206 1.83 19.17 14.25
C ASP A 206 1.97 19.22 15.78
N ALA A 207 1.42 20.28 16.37
CA ALA A 207 1.42 20.50 17.80
C ALA A 207 0.61 19.44 18.59
N GLY A 208 -0.45 18.89 17.99
CA GLY A 208 -1.26 17.82 18.59
C GLY A 208 -0.45 16.53 18.76
N ALA A 209 0.34 16.14 17.75
CA ALA A 209 1.20 14.97 17.83
C ALA A 209 2.31 15.17 18.90
N LEU A 210 2.89 16.36 19.01
CA LEU A 210 3.84 16.67 20.07
C LEU A 210 3.17 16.64 21.45
N LYS A 211 1.99 17.26 21.61
CA LYS A 211 1.19 17.23 22.85
C LYS A 211 0.94 15.78 23.29
N ALA A 212 0.49 14.93 22.37
CA ALA A 212 0.25 13.52 22.63
C ALA A 212 1.51 12.78 23.07
N SER A 213 2.63 13.00 22.38
CA SER A 213 3.93 12.39 22.73
C SER A 213 4.33 12.72 24.17
N VAL A 214 4.21 13.97 24.56
CA VAL A 214 4.51 14.43 25.94
C VAL A 214 3.52 13.82 26.96
N LEU A 215 2.23 13.77 26.62
CA LEU A 215 1.21 13.20 27.49
C LEU A 215 1.45 11.70 27.71
N MET A 216 1.64 10.93 26.64
CA MET A 216 1.81 9.47 26.68
C MET A 216 3.15 9.04 27.31
N SER A 217 4.14 9.93 27.36
CA SER A 217 5.41 9.65 28.05
C SER A 217 5.32 9.72 29.58
N LYS A 218 4.23 10.29 30.12
CA LYS A 218 4.04 10.41 31.58
C LYS A 218 3.53 9.08 32.14
N LYS A 219 4.15 8.61 33.24
CA LYS A 219 3.67 7.42 33.96
C LYS A 219 2.29 7.68 34.57
N GLY A 220 1.41 6.69 34.47
CA GLY A 220 0.09 6.71 35.13
C GLY A 220 -0.99 7.52 34.42
N VAL A 221 -0.77 7.94 33.18
CA VAL A 221 -1.86 8.53 32.39
C VAL A 221 -2.83 7.41 31.98
N SER A 222 -4.07 7.51 32.46
CA SER A 222 -5.15 6.66 32.00
C SER A 222 -5.65 7.18 30.65
N LYS A 223 -5.65 6.31 29.64
CA LYS A 223 -6.16 6.65 28.29
C LYS A 223 -7.69 6.92 28.34
N GLU A 224 -8.38 6.31 29.29
CA GLU A 224 -9.83 6.46 29.53
C GLU A 224 -10.18 7.86 30.05
N SER A 225 -9.23 8.57 30.67
CA SER A 225 -9.43 9.94 31.13
C SER A 225 -9.34 11.00 30.04
N ILE A 226 -8.89 10.64 28.83
CA ILE A 226 -8.73 11.56 27.72
C ILE A 226 -10.07 11.70 27.00
N SER A 227 -10.59 12.94 26.94
CA SER A 227 -11.84 13.25 26.27
C SER A 227 -11.76 13.04 24.73
N THR A 228 -12.93 12.93 24.11
CA THR A 228 -13.02 12.82 22.64
C THR A 228 -12.38 14.02 21.94
N ASP A 229 -12.61 15.22 22.44
CA ASP A 229 -12.05 16.45 21.86
C ASP A 229 -10.52 16.48 21.97
N GLU A 230 -9.97 16.04 23.10
CA GLU A 230 -8.51 15.92 23.24
C GLU A 230 -7.92 14.87 22.29
N TRP A 231 -8.61 13.74 22.05
CA TRP A 231 -8.20 12.77 21.05
C TRP A 231 -8.21 13.36 19.64
N GLU A 232 -9.24 14.15 19.28
CA GLU A 232 -9.30 14.83 17.97
C GLU A 232 -8.16 15.84 17.79
N GLU A 233 -7.80 16.61 18.83
CA GLU A 233 -6.64 17.50 18.82
C GLU A 233 -5.30 16.76 18.62
N MET A 234 -5.22 15.52 19.11
CA MET A 234 -4.01 14.68 19.04
C MET A 234 -4.05 13.67 17.89
N LYS A 235 -4.90 13.86 16.92
CA LYS A 235 -5.24 12.87 15.89
C LYS A 235 -4.03 12.39 15.08
N ALA A 236 -3.09 13.27 14.75
CA ALA A 236 -1.87 12.91 14.05
C ALA A 236 -0.97 11.93 14.84
N TRP A 237 -1.09 11.86 16.17
CA TRP A 237 -0.44 10.85 16.99
C TRP A 237 -1.06 9.47 16.83
N LEU A 238 -2.36 9.40 16.55
CA LEU A 238 -3.13 8.16 16.36
C LEU A 238 -2.93 7.58 14.96
N ARG A 239 -1.71 7.58 14.46
CA ARG A 239 -1.31 7.15 13.12
C ARG A 239 -1.94 5.80 12.77
N PRO A 240 -2.69 5.68 11.67
CA PRO A 240 -3.26 4.40 11.28
C PRO A 240 -2.19 3.44 10.75
N VAL A 241 -2.39 2.15 10.92
CA VAL A 241 -1.79 1.12 10.10
C VAL A 241 -2.35 1.26 8.68
N MET A 242 -1.55 1.08 7.65
CA MET A 242 -2.04 1.30 6.27
C MET A 242 -3.06 0.26 5.83
N VAL A 243 -2.79 -1.02 6.05
CA VAL A 243 -3.67 -2.14 5.72
C VAL A 243 -3.93 -2.94 6.99
N SER A 244 -5.08 -2.75 7.61
CA SER A 244 -5.49 -3.44 8.83
C SER A 244 -6.57 -4.47 8.54
N ILE A 245 -6.25 -5.74 8.65
CA ILE A 245 -7.19 -6.85 8.43
C ILE A 245 -7.30 -7.63 9.73
N ARG A 246 -8.49 -7.60 10.35
CA ARG A 246 -8.68 -8.19 11.67
C ARG A 246 -9.76 -9.27 11.67
N LYS A 247 -9.50 -10.38 12.39
CA LYS A 247 -10.47 -11.47 12.63
C LYS A 247 -11.13 -11.95 11.32
N SER A 248 -10.32 -12.06 10.25
CA SER A 248 -10.80 -12.35 8.90
C SER A 248 -10.24 -13.67 8.36
N LYS A 249 -10.93 -14.26 7.38
CA LYS A 249 -10.57 -15.57 6.84
C LYS A 249 -10.46 -15.52 5.31
N LYS A 250 -9.57 -16.38 4.76
CA LYS A 250 -9.31 -16.48 3.33
C LYS A 250 -9.01 -15.11 2.74
N VAL A 251 -7.84 -14.59 3.10
CA VAL A 251 -7.35 -13.27 2.73
C VAL A 251 -6.26 -13.40 1.67
N LEU A 252 -6.35 -12.63 0.60
CA LEU A 252 -5.34 -12.59 -0.45
C LEU A 252 -4.87 -11.15 -0.69
N LEU A 253 -3.56 -10.93 -0.58
CA LEU A 253 -2.88 -9.74 -1.09
C LEU A 253 -1.94 -10.18 -2.20
N GLU A 254 -2.14 -9.71 -3.44
CA GLU A 254 -1.41 -10.23 -4.58
C GLU A 254 -1.08 -9.17 -5.64
N GLY A 255 0.21 -9.06 -5.99
CA GLY A 255 0.72 -8.25 -7.10
C GLY A 255 0.83 -6.76 -6.83
N VAL A 256 0.18 -6.24 -5.82
CA VAL A 256 0.08 -4.81 -5.50
C VAL A 256 1.33 -4.26 -4.82
N THR A 257 1.50 -2.95 -4.94
CA THR A 257 2.55 -2.20 -4.22
C THR A 257 1.91 -1.29 -3.18
N PHE A 258 2.37 -1.39 -1.93
CA PHE A 258 2.08 -0.43 -0.87
C PHE A 258 3.29 0.43 -0.59
N LYS A 259 3.11 1.72 -0.38
CA LYS A 259 4.23 2.60 -0.05
C LYS A 259 3.83 3.71 0.91
N ASN A 260 4.83 4.26 1.59
CA ASN A 260 4.71 5.47 2.37
C ASN A 260 3.59 5.39 3.43
N SER A 261 3.59 4.30 4.23
CA SER A 261 2.57 4.07 5.26
C SER A 261 2.66 5.07 6.42
N PRO A 262 1.53 5.42 7.05
CA PRO A 262 1.52 6.30 8.23
C PRO A 262 2.20 5.69 9.48
N ALA A 263 2.09 4.38 9.65
CA ALA A 263 2.73 3.57 10.68
C ALA A 263 3.12 2.22 10.05
N TRP A 264 2.88 1.07 10.68
CA TRP A 264 3.02 -0.23 10.04
C TRP A 264 2.26 -0.30 8.72
N CYS A 265 2.80 -1.03 7.74
CA CYS A 265 2.16 -1.08 6.43
C CYS A 265 1.04 -2.13 6.39
N ILE A 266 1.36 -3.40 6.54
CA ILE A 266 0.38 -4.49 6.45
C ILE A 266 0.30 -5.17 7.82
N HIS A 267 -0.89 -5.15 8.44
CA HIS A 267 -1.11 -5.74 9.75
C HIS A 267 -2.36 -6.65 9.73
N PRO A 268 -2.19 -7.92 9.41
CA PRO A 268 -3.18 -8.94 9.68
C PRO A 268 -3.15 -9.32 11.16
N LEU A 269 -4.30 -9.27 11.83
CA LEU A 269 -4.48 -9.61 13.23
C LEU A 269 -5.57 -10.67 13.39
N SER A 270 -5.25 -11.80 14.00
CA SER A 270 -6.15 -12.93 14.22
C SER A 270 -6.84 -13.40 12.93
N CYS A 271 -6.09 -13.47 11.83
CA CYS A 271 -6.58 -13.94 10.53
C CYS A 271 -6.27 -15.42 10.33
N GLU A 272 -7.08 -16.09 9.52
CA GLU A 272 -6.90 -17.49 9.14
C GLU A 272 -6.88 -17.65 7.61
N SER A 273 -5.91 -18.41 7.10
CA SER A 273 -5.69 -18.60 5.66
C SER A 273 -5.39 -17.27 4.95
N LEU A 274 -4.20 -16.71 5.23
CA LEU A 274 -3.68 -15.50 4.61
C LEU A 274 -2.62 -15.84 3.57
N THR A 275 -2.79 -15.37 2.36
CA THR A 275 -1.76 -15.40 1.32
C THR A 275 -1.30 -13.99 0.97
N VAL A 276 0.01 -13.75 1.02
CA VAL A 276 0.67 -12.53 0.55
C VAL A 276 1.66 -12.95 -0.54
N ASN A 277 1.35 -12.66 -1.80
CA ASN A 277 2.12 -13.11 -2.94
C ASN A 277 2.46 -11.96 -3.89
N ASP A 278 3.72 -11.86 -4.33
CA ASP A 278 4.21 -10.78 -5.23
C ASP A 278 3.83 -9.36 -4.73
N VAL A 279 3.74 -9.16 -3.43
CA VAL A 279 3.47 -7.84 -2.83
C VAL A 279 4.78 -7.10 -2.62
N LYS A 280 4.76 -5.80 -2.92
CA LYS A 280 5.89 -4.91 -2.70
C LYS A 280 5.52 -3.85 -1.65
N VAL A 281 6.41 -3.62 -0.69
CA VAL A 281 6.27 -2.53 0.28
C VAL A 281 7.50 -1.64 0.21
N PHE A 282 7.27 -0.34 0.09
CA PHE A 282 8.34 0.66 0.10
C PHE A 282 8.04 1.75 1.12
N ASN A 283 8.72 1.72 2.25
CA ASN A 283 8.68 2.78 3.25
C ASN A 283 10.01 3.51 3.32
N PRO A 284 10.02 4.85 3.50
CA PRO A 284 11.27 5.59 3.64
C PRO A 284 12.12 5.06 4.81
N TRP A 285 13.45 4.99 4.64
CA TRP A 285 14.39 4.53 5.67
C TRP A 285 14.27 5.28 7.00
N TYR A 286 13.77 6.51 6.99
CA TYR A 286 13.56 7.31 8.20
C TYR A 286 12.17 7.13 8.83
N SER A 287 11.29 6.35 8.21
CA SER A 287 9.93 6.19 8.72
C SER A 287 9.92 5.50 10.08
N GLN A 288 9.35 6.20 11.06
CA GLN A 288 9.21 5.68 12.41
C GLN A 288 8.06 4.67 12.45
N ASN A 289 8.34 3.44 12.92
CA ASN A 289 7.41 2.31 12.84
C ASN A 289 6.92 2.06 11.40
N GLY A 290 7.84 2.11 10.46
CA GLY A 290 7.56 1.90 9.04
C GLY A 290 7.75 0.45 8.63
N ASP A 291 7.33 -0.49 9.48
CA ASP A 291 7.37 -1.92 9.28
C ASP A 291 6.58 -2.32 8.04
N ALA A 292 7.03 -3.34 7.30
CA ALA A 292 6.34 -3.71 6.07
C ALA A 292 5.20 -4.71 6.32
N LEU A 293 5.41 -5.74 7.13
CA LEU A 293 4.39 -6.76 7.40
C LEU A 293 4.51 -7.26 8.84
N ASP A 294 3.46 -7.04 9.62
CA ASP A 294 3.33 -7.47 11.00
C ASP A 294 2.23 -8.54 11.10
N VAL A 295 2.61 -9.80 11.10
CA VAL A 295 1.67 -10.92 11.21
C VAL A 295 1.43 -11.20 12.69
N GLU A 296 0.24 -10.85 13.18
CA GLU A 296 -0.11 -10.99 14.60
C GLU A 296 -1.21 -12.02 14.83
N SER A 297 -0.94 -13.05 15.65
CA SER A 297 -1.90 -14.09 16.05
C SER A 297 -2.65 -14.75 14.87
N CYS A 298 -2.00 -14.93 13.73
CA CYS A 298 -2.60 -15.52 12.53
C CYS A 298 -2.32 -17.01 12.40
N LYS A 299 -3.20 -17.72 11.67
CA LYS A 299 -3.06 -19.13 11.34
C LYS A 299 -3.00 -19.36 9.84
N ASN A 300 -2.18 -20.31 9.39
CA ASN A 300 -2.05 -20.69 7.98
C ASN A 300 -1.72 -19.49 7.10
N VAL A 301 -0.49 -18.99 7.24
CA VAL A 301 0.00 -17.82 6.50
C VAL A 301 1.05 -18.23 5.49
N LEU A 302 0.87 -17.80 4.24
CA LEU A 302 1.80 -18.02 3.15
C LEU A 302 2.29 -16.67 2.61
N ILE A 303 3.59 -16.40 2.69
CA ILE A 303 4.24 -15.21 2.16
C ILE A 303 5.25 -15.64 1.12
N THR A 304 5.05 -15.24 -0.14
CA THR A 304 5.90 -15.66 -1.26
C THR A 304 6.15 -14.52 -2.25
N ASN A 305 7.32 -14.54 -2.89
CA ASN A 305 7.69 -13.61 -3.96
C ASN A 305 7.60 -12.12 -3.60
N CYS A 306 7.62 -11.77 -2.32
CA CYS A 306 7.46 -10.41 -1.85
C CYS A 306 8.78 -9.64 -1.79
N LEU A 307 8.70 -8.32 -1.91
CA LEU A 307 9.80 -7.39 -1.72
C LEU A 307 9.42 -6.36 -0.65
N PHE A 308 10.14 -6.36 0.48
CA PHE A 308 9.91 -5.44 1.58
C PHE A 308 11.15 -4.56 1.82
N ASP A 309 11.02 -3.27 1.46
CA ASP A 309 11.98 -2.21 1.76
C ASP A 309 11.35 -1.28 2.79
N ALA A 310 11.68 -1.54 4.04
CA ALA A 310 11.02 -0.97 5.21
C ALA A 310 11.90 0.07 5.93
N GLY A 311 11.28 0.99 6.62
CA GLY A 311 11.98 1.96 7.49
C GLY A 311 12.21 1.45 8.91
N ASP A 312 11.60 0.29 9.24
CA ASP A 312 11.75 -0.48 10.46
C ASP A 312 11.78 -1.97 10.08
N ASP A 313 11.09 -2.88 10.76
CA ASP A 313 11.15 -4.30 10.46
C ASP A 313 10.50 -4.66 9.10
N ALA A 314 11.12 -5.58 8.36
CA ALA A 314 10.55 -6.06 7.09
C ALA A 314 9.40 -7.04 7.31
N ILE A 315 9.59 -8.02 8.20
CA ILE A 315 8.56 -8.98 8.61
C ILE A 315 8.67 -9.17 10.12
N CYS A 316 7.56 -8.96 10.82
CA CYS A 316 7.40 -9.32 12.22
C CYS A 316 6.38 -10.44 12.38
N LEU A 317 6.72 -11.44 13.19
CA LEU A 317 5.78 -12.43 13.67
C LEU A 317 5.47 -12.09 15.13
N LYS A 318 4.23 -11.76 15.41
CA LYS A 318 3.79 -11.36 16.74
C LYS A 318 2.73 -12.32 17.23
N SER A 319 2.77 -12.65 18.52
CA SER A 319 1.66 -13.25 19.22
C SER A 319 0.91 -12.16 20.01
N GLY A 320 -0.32 -12.46 20.42
CA GLY A 320 -1.03 -11.60 21.35
C GLY A 320 -0.35 -11.55 22.73
N ARG A 321 -0.99 -10.87 23.66
CA ARG A 321 -0.62 -10.86 25.09
C ARG A 321 -1.61 -11.70 25.87
N ASP A 322 -1.19 -12.12 27.05
CA ASP A 322 -2.00 -12.90 27.99
C ASP A 322 -2.53 -14.19 27.35
N GLU A 323 -3.81 -14.47 27.45
CA GLU A 323 -4.43 -15.70 26.94
C GLU A 323 -4.46 -15.80 25.41
N GLU A 324 -4.36 -14.67 24.69
CA GLU A 324 -4.31 -14.64 23.22
C GLU A 324 -2.88 -14.87 22.66
N GLY A 325 -1.86 -14.77 23.48
CA GLY A 325 -0.46 -15.04 23.15
C GLY A 325 -0.06 -16.45 23.40
#